data_362f095c10e55733789cfe8da2780e68
#
_entry.id   362f095c10e55733789cfe8da2780e68
#
_cell.length_a   1.000
_cell.length_b   1.000
_cell.length_c   1.000
_cell.angle_alpha   90.00
_cell.angle_beta   90.00
_cell.angle_gamma   90.00
#
_symmetry.space_group_name_H-M   'P 1'
#
loop_
_entity.id
_entity.type
_entity.pdbx_description
1 polymer ?
#
loop_
_entity_poly.entity_id
_entity_poly.type
_entity_poly.pdbx_seq_one_letter_code
_entity_poly.pdbx_strand_id
1 'polypeptide(L)'
;MTLTRKIGPYEVTAVGLGCMPLSMATDRNKWILDDREQAISVIHAALDAGVQLLDTADIYAPSWNSMGHNEILVGEAFRSWSATPEQKAKIVIATKGGITRAKGDNSLLSIPASARG
;
A
#
# COMPACT_ATOMS: atom_id res chain seq x y z
N MET A 1 10.65 -18.01 -15.02
CA MET A 1 10.61 -16.73 -15.74
C MET A 1 9.45 -15.89 -15.20
N THR A 2 9.72 -14.67 -14.83
CA THR A 2 8.70 -13.76 -14.31
C THR A 2 8.10 -12.95 -15.45
N LEU A 3 6.78 -12.98 -15.57
CA LEU A 3 6.05 -12.16 -16.54
C LEU A 3 6.03 -10.72 -16.06
N THR A 4 6.36 -9.78 -16.94
CA THR A 4 6.36 -8.35 -16.64
C THR A 4 5.42 -7.57 -17.54
N ARG A 5 5.08 -6.36 -17.10
CA ARG A 5 4.25 -5.39 -17.83
C ARG A 5 4.81 -4.00 -17.61
N LYS A 6 4.53 -3.12 -18.55
CA LYS A 6 4.95 -1.71 -18.42
C LYS A 6 3.85 -0.86 -17.84
N ILE A 7 4.24 0.03 -16.91
CA ILE A 7 3.40 1.12 -16.40
C ILE A 7 4.20 2.40 -16.67
N GLY A 8 3.82 3.13 -17.73
CA GLY A 8 4.60 4.28 -18.19
C GLY A 8 6.03 3.86 -18.50
N PRO A 9 7.04 4.52 -17.92
CA PRO A 9 8.45 4.17 -18.16
C PRO A 9 8.93 2.98 -17.32
N TYR A 10 8.07 2.45 -16.42
CA TYR A 10 8.48 1.39 -15.49
C TYR A 10 8.07 0.02 -16.00
N GLU A 11 8.94 -0.96 -15.78
CA GLU A 11 8.63 -2.35 -16.04
C GLU A 11 8.55 -3.08 -14.70
N VAL A 12 7.40 -3.72 -14.45
CA VAL A 12 7.12 -4.39 -13.17
C VAL A 12 6.53 -5.77 -13.42
N THR A 13 6.52 -6.60 -12.39
CA THR A 13 5.84 -7.89 -12.45
C THR A 13 4.37 -7.71 -12.80
N ALA A 14 3.81 -8.66 -13.56
CA ALA A 14 2.42 -8.61 -14.01
C ALA A 14 1.42 -8.66 -12.84
N VAL A 15 1.86 -9.18 -11.68
CA VAL A 15 1.08 -9.22 -10.46
C VAL A 15 1.76 -8.30 -9.44
N GLY A 16 0.99 -7.41 -8.84
CA GLY A 16 1.43 -6.54 -7.76
C GLY A 16 0.73 -6.90 -6.44
N LEU A 17 1.16 -6.28 -5.35
CA LEU A 17 0.54 -6.44 -4.04
C LEU A 17 -0.34 -5.22 -3.73
N GLY A 18 -1.64 -5.45 -3.51
CA GLY A 18 -2.55 -4.45 -2.95
C GLY A 18 -2.40 -4.39 -1.44
N CYS A 19 -2.04 -3.22 -0.89
CA CYS A 19 -1.70 -3.09 0.52
C CYS A 19 -2.86 -2.59 1.39
N MET A 20 -4.03 -2.31 0.83
CA MET A 20 -5.19 -1.82 1.57
C MET A 20 -5.54 -2.68 2.81
N PRO A 21 -5.61 -4.03 2.70
CA PRO A 21 -6.01 -4.84 3.85
C PRO A 21 -5.03 -4.83 5.02
N LEU A 22 -3.84 -4.28 4.85
CA LEU A 22 -2.84 -4.16 5.91
C LEU A 22 -3.11 -2.98 6.84
N SER A 23 -4.02 -2.08 6.47
CA SER A 23 -4.36 -0.88 7.24
C SER A 23 -5.86 -0.63 7.40
N MET A 24 -6.71 -1.30 6.63
CA MET A 24 -8.16 -1.07 6.67
C MET A 24 -8.89 -2.30 7.15
N ALA A 25 -9.79 -2.11 8.11
CA ALA A 25 -10.53 -3.18 8.75
C ALA A 25 -11.54 -3.81 7.78
N THR A 26 -11.52 -5.12 7.73
CA THR A 26 -12.59 -5.96 7.16
C THR A 26 -12.88 -7.06 8.18
N ASP A 27 -13.96 -7.81 7.98
CA ASP A 27 -14.30 -8.90 8.88
C ASP A 27 -13.26 -10.04 8.90
N ARG A 28 -12.33 -10.03 7.94
CA ARG A 28 -11.41 -11.14 7.71
C ARG A 28 -9.95 -10.85 8.04
N ASN A 29 -9.59 -9.58 8.31
CA ASN A 29 -8.18 -9.20 8.43
C ASN A 29 -7.78 -8.61 9.79
N LYS A 30 -8.59 -8.79 10.82
CA LYS A 30 -8.29 -8.25 12.15
C LYS A 30 -6.94 -8.70 12.68
N TRP A 31 -6.56 -9.92 12.39
CA TRP A 31 -5.30 -10.51 12.86
C TRP A 31 -4.07 -9.75 12.36
N ILE A 32 -4.15 -9.15 11.19
CA ILE A 32 -3.01 -8.43 10.63
C ILE A 32 -3.04 -6.95 11.01
N LEU A 33 -4.23 -6.39 11.26
CA LEU A 33 -4.35 -4.99 11.66
C LEU A 33 -3.79 -4.74 13.05
N ASP A 34 -3.85 -5.74 13.92
CA ASP A 34 -3.36 -5.64 15.29
C ASP A 34 -1.87 -5.97 15.42
N ASP A 35 -1.22 -6.33 14.32
CA ASP A 35 0.18 -6.74 14.33
C ASP A 35 0.95 -6.11 13.16
N ARG A 36 1.62 -4.99 13.46
CA ARG A 36 2.41 -4.25 12.47
C ARG A 36 3.56 -5.09 11.90
N GLU A 37 4.21 -5.88 12.73
CA GLU A 37 5.31 -6.74 12.28
C GLU A 37 4.82 -7.80 11.30
N GLN A 38 3.63 -8.34 11.53
CA GLN A 38 3.01 -9.28 10.61
C GLN A 38 2.69 -8.62 9.28
N ALA A 39 2.18 -7.39 9.30
CA ALA A 39 1.90 -6.64 8.08
C ALA A 39 3.18 -6.40 7.27
N ILE A 40 4.25 -6.01 7.93
CA ILE A 40 5.56 -5.83 7.29
C ILE A 40 6.06 -7.14 6.70
N SER A 41 5.89 -8.26 7.42
CA SER A 41 6.33 -9.58 6.93
C SER A 41 5.56 -10.01 5.68
N VAL A 42 4.29 -9.65 5.54
CA VAL A 42 3.51 -9.92 4.32
C VAL A 42 4.12 -9.20 3.13
N ILE A 43 4.47 -7.92 3.30
CA ILE A 43 5.11 -7.15 2.24
C ILE A 43 6.48 -7.75 1.89
N HIS A 44 7.29 -8.08 2.90
CA HIS A 44 8.60 -8.72 2.67
C HIS A 44 8.47 -10.04 1.92
N ALA A 45 7.47 -10.87 2.28
CA ALA A 45 7.23 -12.13 1.60
C ALA A 45 6.88 -11.93 0.11
N ALA A 46 6.07 -10.92 -0.19
CA ALA A 46 5.73 -10.58 -1.57
C ALA A 46 6.96 -10.12 -2.35
N LEU A 47 7.76 -9.23 -1.76
CA LEU A 47 8.98 -8.75 -2.39
C LEU A 47 9.99 -9.89 -2.60
N ASP A 48 10.15 -10.78 -1.63
CA ASP A 48 11.03 -11.94 -1.74
C ASP A 48 10.54 -12.92 -2.81
N ALA A 49 9.23 -12.98 -3.05
CA ALA A 49 8.65 -13.80 -4.12
C ALA A 49 8.78 -13.16 -5.51
N GLY A 50 9.30 -11.94 -5.59
CA GLY A 50 9.57 -11.26 -6.85
C GLY A 50 8.57 -10.19 -7.25
N VAL A 51 7.57 -9.87 -6.42
CA VAL A 51 6.63 -8.78 -6.69
C VAL A 51 7.37 -7.45 -6.75
N GLN A 52 7.10 -6.64 -7.77
CA GLN A 52 7.79 -5.37 -7.99
C GLN A 52 6.87 -4.16 -7.93
N LEU A 53 5.56 -4.36 -7.73
CA LEU A 53 4.58 -3.28 -7.62
C LEU A 53 3.83 -3.39 -6.30
N LEU A 54 3.90 -2.34 -5.50
CA LEU A 54 3.13 -2.21 -4.25
C LEU A 54 2.12 -1.08 -4.44
N ASP A 55 0.84 -1.38 -4.21
CA ASP A 55 -0.24 -0.39 -4.36
C ASP A 55 -0.76 0.04 -3.00
N THR A 56 -0.69 1.34 -2.75
CA THR A 56 -1.18 1.98 -1.53
C THR A 56 -2.04 3.19 -1.86
N ALA A 57 -2.50 3.91 -0.84
CA ALA A 57 -3.22 5.18 -0.98
C ALA A 57 -3.14 5.94 0.33
N ASP A 58 -3.33 7.26 0.26
CA ASP A 58 -3.33 8.12 1.44
C ASP A 58 -4.48 7.80 2.40
N ILE A 59 -5.62 7.33 1.85
CA ILE A 59 -6.82 7.01 2.65
C ILE A 59 -6.75 5.65 3.34
N TYR A 60 -5.82 4.76 2.95
CA TYR A 60 -5.73 3.43 3.55
C TYR A 60 -5.24 3.53 4.99
N ALA A 61 -6.17 3.50 5.92
CA ALA A 61 -5.91 3.72 7.33
C ALA A 61 -7.03 3.12 8.18
N PRO A 62 -6.76 2.80 9.47
CA PRO A 62 -7.78 2.26 10.37
C PRO A 62 -8.90 3.25 10.71
N SER A 63 -8.61 4.56 10.67
CA SER A 63 -9.53 5.58 11.15
C SER A 63 -9.43 6.87 10.32
N TRP A 64 -10.42 7.75 10.49
CA TRP A 64 -10.51 9.03 9.79
C TRP A 64 -9.32 9.95 10.05
N ASN A 65 -8.69 9.84 11.21
CA ASN A 65 -7.58 10.70 11.63
C ASN A 65 -6.20 10.04 11.48
N SER A 66 -6.11 8.94 10.75
CA SER A 66 -4.84 8.23 10.54
C SER A 66 -4.48 8.08 9.06
N MET A 67 -4.93 9.00 8.21
CA MET A 67 -4.54 9.01 6.80
C MET A 67 -3.02 9.01 6.65
N GLY A 68 -2.54 8.27 5.67
CA GLY A 68 -1.11 8.04 5.48
C GLY A 68 -0.58 6.79 6.18
N HIS A 69 -1.39 6.13 7.01
CA HIS A 69 -0.97 4.95 7.77
C HIS A 69 -0.37 3.86 6.86
N ASN A 70 -1.05 3.54 5.77
CA ASN A 70 -0.60 2.50 4.85
C ASN A 70 0.66 2.92 4.08
N GLU A 71 0.74 4.18 3.64
CA GLU A 71 1.92 4.69 2.97
C GLU A 71 3.16 4.61 3.86
N ILE A 72 3.02 4.92 5.14
CA ILE A 72 4.09 4.82 6.14
C ILE A 72 4.49 3.36 6.33
N LEU A 73 3.51 2.46 6.46
CA LEU A 73 3.74 1.03 6.61
C LEU A 73 4.48 0.44 5.41
N VAL A 74 4.04 0.76 4.20
CA VAL A 74 4.68 0.30 2.96
C VAL A 74 6.11 0.85 2.87
N GLY A 75 6.32 2.12 3.18
CA GLY A 75 7.64 2.73 3.20
C GLY A 75 8.58 2.07 4.20
N GLU A 76 8.10 1.79 5.40
CA GLU A 76 8.88 1.09 6.42
C GLU A 76 9.25 -0.33 6.00
N ALA A 77 8.29 -1.06 5.43
CA ALA A 77 8.54 -2.40 4.91
C ALA A 77 9.58 -2.40 3.79
N PHE A 78 9.48 -1.43 2.88
CA PHE A 78 10.44 -1.30 1.78
C PHE A 78 11.85 -0.99 2.31
N ARG A 79 11.98 -0.04 3.23
CA ARG A 79 13.29 0.35 3.79
C ARG A 79 13.93 -0.77 4.59
N SER A 80 13.13 -1.56 5.32
CA SER A 80 13.63 -2.66 6.15
C SER A 80 13.81 -3.96 5.38
N TRP A 81 13.41 -4.00 4.11
CA TRP A 81 13.58 -5.19 3.26
C TRP A 81 15.06 -5.44 3.00
N SER A 82 15.48 -6.67 3.26
CA SER A 82 16.87 -7.10 3.07
C SER A 82 17.12 -7.47 1.60
N ALA A 83 17.54 -6.49 0.83
CA ALA A 83 17.75 -6.65 -0.61
C ALA A 83 18.89 -5.76 -1.10
N THR A 84 19.42 -6.07 -2.28
CA THR A 84 20.46 -5.26 -2.90
C THR A 84 19.89 -3.93 -3.42
N PRO A 85 20.73 -2.89 -3.61
CA PRO A 85 20.27 -1.65 -4.21
C PRO A 85 19.64 -1.86 -5.59
N GLU A 86 20.16 -2.81 -6.39
CA GLU A 86 19.62 -3.13 -7.72
C GLU A 86 18.21 -3.71 -7.63
N GLN A 87 17.97 -4.59 -6.65
CA GLN A 87 16.63 -5.14 -6.41
C GLN A 87 15.65 -4.07 -5.96
N LYS A 88 16.08 -3.20 -5.04
CA LYS A 88 15.25 -2.10 -4.53
C LYS A 88 14.91 -1.10 -5.62
N ALA A 89 15.82 -0.84 -6.55
CA ALA A 89 15.61 0.10 -7.65
C ALA A 89 14.52 -0.36 -8.63
N LYS A 90 14.18 -1.64 -8.64
CA LYS A 90 13.13 -2.19 -9.52
C LYS A 90 11.73 -2.10 -8.92
N ILE A 91 11.62 -1.75 -7.65
CA ILE A 91 10.31 -1.69 -6.97
C ILE A 91 9.63 -0.37 -7.31
N VAL A 92 8.36 -0.45 -7.66
CA VAL A 92 7.48 0.71 -7.88
C VAL A 92 6.42 0.71 -6.78
N ILE A 93 6.30 1.82 -6.10
CA ILE A 93 5.26 2.05 -5.10
C ILE A 93 4.28 3.04 -5.69
N ALA A 94 3.05 2.59 -5.92
CA ALA A 94 1.98 3.43 -6.45
C ALA A 94 1.07 3.88 -5.33
N THR A 95 0.81 5.17 -5.27
CA THR A 95 -0.15 5.73 -4.31
C THR A 95 -1.16 6.60 -5.03
N LYS A 96 -2.21 6.99 -4.33
CA LYS A 96 -3.30 7.79 -4.89
C LYS A 96 -3.98 8.63 -3.82
N GLY A 97 -4.70 9.65 -4.25
CA GLY A 97 -5.50 10.52 -3.40
C GLY A 97 -6.86 10.79 -4.03
N GLY A 98 -7.66 11.61 -3.39
CA GLY A 98 -8.96 12.03 -3.92
C GLY A 98 -10.17 11.46 -3.18
N ILE A 99 -9.97 10.46 -2.35
CA ILE A 99 -11.01 9.94 -1.44
C ILE A 99 -10.64 10.40 -0.03
N THR A 100 -11.62 10.79 0.76
CA THR A 100 -11.38 11.22 2.14
C THR A 100 -12.50 10.73 3.05
N ARG A 101 -12.34 10.98 4.35
CA ARG A 101 -13.32 10.67 5.39
C ARG A 101 -13.67 11.94 6.13
N ALA A 102 -14.95 12.08 6.47
CA ALA A 102 -15.37 13.16 7.35
C ALA A 102 -14.80 12.94 8.75
N LYS A 103 -14.56 14.03 9.46
CA LYS A 103 -14.10 13.98 10.86
C LYS A 103 -15.06 13.11 11.68
N GLY A 104 -14.51 12.11 12.37
CA GLY A 104 -15.28 11.17 13.17
C GLY A 104 -15.95 10.04 12.40
N ASP A 105 -15.83 10.01 11.07
CA ASP A 105 -16.45 8.99 10.22
C ASP A 105 -15.36 8.13 9.58
N ASN A 106 -15.38 6.83 9.86
CA ASN A 106 -14.41 5.88 9.30
C ASN A 106 -14.81 5.32 7.94
N SER A 107 -15.97 5.69 7.40
CA SER A 107 -16.38 5.31 6.06
C SER A 107 -15.60 6.09 4.99
N LEU A 108 -15.52 5.55 3.78
CA LEU A 108 -14.85 6.22 2.67
C LEU A 108 -15.77 7.23 2.01
N LEU A 109 -15.28 8.44 1.78
CA LEU A 109 -15.98 9.50 1.10
C LEU A 109 -15.18 9.95 -0.12
N SER A 110 -15.88 10.07 -1.26
CA SER A 110 -15.32 10.68 -2.46
C SER A 110 -15.67 12.16 -2.48
N ILE A 111 -14.67 13.03 -2.60
CA ILE A 111 -14.88 14.48 -2.68
C ILE A 111 -15.16 14.85 -4.12
N PRO A 112 -16.31 15.47 -4.44
CA PRO A 112 -16.57 15.98 -5.79
C PRO A 112 -15.52 17.02 -6.20
N ALA A 113 -15.16 17.05 -7.49
CA ALA A 113 -14.15 17.98 -7.99
C ALA A 113 -14.52 19.44 -7.69
N SER A 114 -15.80 19.80 -7.74
CA SER A 114 -16.29 21.15 -7.44
C SER A 114 -16.09 21.56 -5.99
N ALA A 115 -16.01 20.59 -5.08
CA ALA A 115 -15.82 20.86 -3.64
C ALA A 115 -14.36 20.90 -3.23
N ARG A 116 -13.44 20.50 -4.10
CA ARG A 116 -12.00 20.47 -3.79
C ARG A 116 -11.33 21.83 -3.93
N GLY A 117 -12.04 22.74 -4.51
CA GLY A 117 -11.69 24.16 -4.56
C GLY A 117 -10.29 24.49 -4.94
#